data_20b88aa96fd9f4fe8ba19eec1a55f529
#
_entry.id   20b88aa96fd9f4fe8ba19eec1a55f529
#
_cell.length_a   1.000
_cell.length_b   1.000
_cell.length_c   1.000
_cell.angle_alpha   90.00
_cell.angle_beta   90.00
_cell.angle_gamma   90.00
#
_symmetry.space_group_name_H-M   'P 1'
#
loop_
_entity.id
_entity.type
_entity.pdbx_description
1 polymer ?
#
loop_
_entity_poly.entity_id
_entity_poly.type
_entity_poly.pdbx_seq_one_letter_code
_entity_poly.pdbx_strand_id
1 'polypeptide(L)'
;MICRKKQIIAAPFFALLLLFLTPNKVHSQRYLADIDSSFFIKDTVRPVIKRFENLRITGYIQPQFQKAQSDGSPSFSGGNFSQFSSSRFMLRRARVKIDYVLPSKSRYPKALFSFQIDATERGVIVRDMFLKLFETKNNVLSMTAGLFARPFGYEVNLSSAFRETPERGRMSQILMPGERDIGIMFSYEPQEKKHKLSHIKVDIGFFNGQGLSGTTDFDDHKDLITRLFIKPYSFNKLDLSGGVSYLRGGWKNGTKYVYESGKASNGDNIFVVDSSMANLGKSSPRHYYGADAQLKLKH
;
A
#
# COMPACT_ATOMS: atom_id res chain seq x y z
N MET A 1 -18.53 -20.94 -60.95
CA MET A 1 -19.21 -19.64 -61.18
C MET A 1 -19.33 -18.89 -59.86
N ILE A 2 -18.56 -17.83 -59.76
CA ILE A 2 -18.69 -16.67 -58.86
C ILE A 2 -18.53 -16.89 -57.36
N CYS A 3 -17.27 -16.83 -56.94
CA CYS A 3 -16.85 -16.33 -55.63
C CYS A 3 -16.72 -14.80 -55.71
N ARG A 4 -17.40 -14.01 -54.84
CA ARG A 4 -17.08 -12.62 -54.65
C ARG A 4 -17.51 -12.09 -53.28
N LYS A 5 -16.48 -11.48 -52.56
CA LYS A 5 -16.52 -10.40 -51.63
C LYS A 5 -16.90 -10.66 -50.17
N LYS A 6 -15.86 -10.86 -49.37
CA LYS A 6 -15.78 -10.39 -48.00
C LYS A 6 -14.38 -9.80 -47.76
N GLN A 7 -14.16 -8.60 -48.23
CA GLN A 7 -13.11 -7.71 -47.75
C GLN A 7 -13.72 -6.32 -47.68
N ILE A 8 -13.44 -5.61 -46.61
CA ILE A 8 -13.71 -4.22 -46.29
C ILE A 8 -14.58 -4.08 -45.02
N ILE A 9 -14.07 -4.45 -43.85
CA ILE A 9 -14.50 -3.85 -42.58
C ILE A 9 -13.30 -3.76 -41.58
N ALA A 10 -12.10 -4.21 -41.94
CA ALA A 10 -10.96 -4.19 -41.02
C ALA A 10 -10.15 -2.87 -41.00
N ALA A 11 -10.25 -2.05 -42.04
CA ALA A 11 -9.44 -0.86 -42.17
C ALA A 11 -9.76 0.26 -41.16
N PRO A 12 -11.02 0.61 -40.82
CA PRO A 12 -11.31 1.69 -39.89
C PRO A 12 -10.98 1.31 -38.42
N PHE A 13 -11.02 0.01 -38.09
CA PHE A 13 -10.70 -0.44 -36.73
C PHE A 13 -9.20 -0.38 -36.45
N PHE A 14 -8.38 -0.64 -37.45
CA PHE A 14 -6.90 -0.54 -37.34
C PHE A 14 -6.42 0.91 -37.30
N ALA A 15 -7.10 1.83 -38.00
CA ALA A 15 -6.80 3.25 -37.95
C ALA A 15 -7.18 3.87 -36.59
N LEU A 16 -8.23 3.40 -35.94
CA LEU A 16 -8.62 3.82 -34.60
C LEU A 16 -7.63 3.31 -33.54
N LEU A 17 -7.10 2.11 -33.72
CA LEU A 17 -6.08 1.53 -32.83
C LEU A 17 -4.73 2.27 -32.92
N LEU A 18 -4.37 2.75 -34.11
CA LEU A 18 -3.14 3.53 -34.32
C LEU A 18 -3.17 4.94 -33.70
N LEU A 19 -4.36 5.51 -33.51
CA LEU A 19 -4.53 6.77 -32.80
C LEU A 19 -4.23 6.68 -31.30
N PHE A 20 -4.30 5.48 -30.72
CA PHE A 20 -3.91 5.22 -29.33
C PHE A 20 -2.42 4.85 -29.17
N LEU A 21 -1.69 4.65 -30.26
CA LEU A 21 -0.27 4.29 -30.25
C LEU A 21 0.68 5.48 -30.49
N THR A 22 0.15 6.69 -30.65
CA THR A 22 1.02 7.86 -30.61
C THR A 22 1.53 8.01 -29.18
N PRO A 23 2.85 8.06 -28.95
CA PRO A 23 3.39 8.36 -27.64
C PRO A 23 3.16 9.84 -27.33
N ASN A 24 1.94 10.21 -27.06
CA ASN A 24 1.69 11.42 -26.30
C ASN A 24 2.44 11.20 -24.99
N LYS A 25 3.37 12.08 -24.67
CA LYS A 25 4.01 12.12 -23.37
C LYS A 25 2.90 12.02 -22.35
N VAL A 26 2.67 10.82 -21.82
CA VAL A 26 1.79 10.59 -20.68
C VAL A 26 2.51 11.32 -19.55
N HIS A 27 2.16 12.58 -19.37
CA HIS A 27 2.45 13.22 -18.12
C HIS A 27 1.73 12.36 -17.09
N SER A 28 2.48 11.55 -16.40
CA SER A 28 2.06 10.87 -15.18
C SER A 28 1.13 11.84 -14.46
N GLN A 29 -0.10 11.42 -14.23
CA GLN A 29 -1.14 12.25 -13.65
C GLN A 29 -0.55 13.01 -12.47
N ARG A 30 -0.21 14.28 -12.67
CA ARG A 30 0.03 15.20 -11.55
C ARG A 30 -1.28 15.24 -10.82
N TYR A 31 -1.26 14.72 -9.62
CA TYR A 31 -2.43 14.64 -8.77
C TYR A 31 -3.08 16.02 -8.64
N LEU A 32 -4.40 16.02 -8.46
CA LEU A 32 -5.19 17.15 -7.97
C LEU A 32 -4.56 17.89 -6.76
N ALA A 33 -3.54 17.31 -6.12
CA ALA A 33 -2.73 17.93 -5.08
C ALA A 33 -1.87 19.11 -5.55
N ASP A 34 -1.57 19.17 -6.86
CA ASP A 34 -0.81 20.26 -7.49
C ASP A 34 -1.72 21.24 -8.26
N ILE A 35 -3.04 21.10 -8.16
CA ILE A 35 -3.95 22.15 -8.59
C ILE A 35 -3.75 23.28 -7.60
N ASP A 36 -3.01 24.27 -8.06
CA ASP A 36 -2.81 25.52 -7.34
C ASP A 36 -4.18 26.08 -6.93
N SER A 37 -4.42 26.12 -5.65
CA SER A 37 -5.65 26.67 -5.07
C SER A 37 -5.85 28.16 -5.41
N SER A 38 -4.87 28.79 -6.06
CA SER A 38 -4.96 30.16 -6.55
C SER A 38 -5.92 30.34 -7.74
N PHE A 39 -6.29 29.25 -8.46
CA PHE A 39 -7.15 29.34 -9.64
C PHE A 39 -8.64 29.29 -9.31
N PHE A 40 -9.04 28.87 -8.12
CA PHE A 40 -10.42 28.83 -7.70
C PHE A 40 -10.73 29.92 -6.64
N ILE A 41 -11.39 31.00 -7.11
CA ILE A 41 -12.25 31.87 -6.29
C ILE A 41 -11.52 32.91 -5.44
N LYS A 42 -11.25 34.07 -6.03
CA LYS A 42 -10.60 35.18 -5.32
C LYS A 42 -11.48 35.93 -4.30
N ASP A 43 -12.79 35.94 -4.36
CA ASP A 43 -13.52 36.95 -3.57
C ASP A 43 -14.74 36.53 -2.72
N THR A 44 -15.33 35.35 -2.89
CA THR A 44 -16.58 35.02 -2.15
C THR A 44 -16.41 33.84 -1.15
N VAL A 45 -15.34 33.06 -1.21
CA VAL A 45 -15.18 31.82 -0.46
C VAL A 45 -14.02 31.88 0.55
N ARG A 46 -13.25 32.97 0.56
CA ARG A 46 -12.13 33.16 1.51
C ARG A 46 -12.46 32.90 2.99
N PRO A 47 -13.60 33.34 3.55
CA PRO A 47 -13.86 33.09 4.98
C PRO A 47 -14.22 31.64 5.27
N VAL A 48 -14.78 30.89 4.29
CA VAL A 48 -15.10 29.45 4.45
C VAL A 48 -13.85 28.62 4.24
N ILE A 49 -12.99 28.97 3.29
CA ILE A 49 -11.75 28.26 3.00
C ILE A 49 -10.74 28.37 4.16
N LYS A 50 -10.65 29.52 4.84
CA LYS A 50 -9.79 29.66 6.04
C LYS A 50 -10.10 28.66 7.15
N ARG A 51 -11.35 28.20 7.28
CA ARG A 51 -11.70 27.15 8.24
C ARG A 51 -11.16 25.78 7.86
N PHE A 52 -10.84 25.56 6.58
CA PHE A 52 -10.41 24.26 6.04
C PHE A 52 -8.96 24.27 5.53
N GLU A 53 -8.19 25.34 5.78
CA GLU A 53 -6.76 25.40 5.38
C GLU A 53 -5.93 24.22 5.89
N ASN A 54 -6.33 23.63 7.02
CA ASN A 54 -5.68 22.48 7.61
C ASN A 54 -6.27 21.15 7.17
N LEU A 55 -7.32 21.14 6.34
CA LEU A 55 -7.99 19.95 5.86
C LEU A 55 -7.63 19.71 4.39
N ARG A 56 -7.06 18.54 4.11
CA ARG A 56 -6.72 18.10 2.77
C ARG A 56 -7.53 16.86 2.42
N ILE A 57 -8.30 16.95 1.34
CA ILE A 57 -9.04 15.81 0.79
C ILE A 57 -8.36 15.41 -0.51
N THR A 58 -8.01 14.14 -0.64
CA THR A 58 -7.41 13.55 -1.83
C THR A 58 -8.08 12.23 -2.16
N GLY A 59 -7.97 11.78 -3.40
CA GLY A 59 -8.54 10.49 -3.77
C GLY A 59 -8.23 10.12 -5.21
N TYR A 60 -8.59 8.90 -5.58
CA TYR A 60 -8.52 8.41 -6.93
C TYR A 60 -9.45 7.22 -7.14
N ILE A 61 -9.82 6.99 -8.39
CA ILE A 61 -10.62 5.85 -8.84
C ILE A 61 -9.79 5.04 -9.82
N GLN A 62 -9.83 3.72 -9.71
CA GLN A 62 -9.13 2.79 -10.59
C GLN A 62 -10.13 1.75 -11.13
N PRO A 63 -10.85 2.08 -12.23
CA PRO A 63 -11.64 1.08 -12.95
C PRO A 63 -10.69 0.12 -13.66
N GLN A 64 -11.11 -1.14 -13.79
CA GLN A 64 -10.32 -2.19 -14.40
C GLN A 64 -11.21 -3.12 -15.22
N PHE A 65 -10.77 -3.50 -16.41
CA PHE A 65 -11.31 -4.63 -17.16
C PHE A 65 -10.37 -5.82 -17.00
N GLN A 66 -10.94 -6.99 -16.72
CA GLN A 66 -10.19 -8.26 -16.65
C GLN A 66 -10.75 -9.26 -17.65
N LYS A 67 -9.86 -9.98 -18.32
CA LYS A 67 -10.17 -11.12 -19.18
C LYS A 67 -9.33 -12.31 -18.74
N ALA A 68 -9.98 -13.40 -18.39
CA ALA A 68 -9.34 -14.67 -18.09
C ALA A 68 -9.24 -15.54 -19.36
N GLN A 69 -8.41 -16.58 -19.32
CA GLN A 69 -8.23 -17.52 -20.41
C GLN A 69 -9.45 -18.43 -20.58
N SER A 70 -10.11 -18.79 -19.48
CA SER A 70 -11.30 -19.62 -19.47
C SER A 70 -12.31 -19.14 -18.42
N ASP A 71 -13.57 -19.58 -18.57
CA ASP A 71 -14.62 -19.30 -17.60
C ASP A 71 -14.30 -19.93 -16.24
N GLY A 72 -14.73 -19.30 -15.16
CA GLY A 72 -14.51 -19.79 -13.79
C GLY A 72 -13.05 -19.77 -13.31
N SER A 73 -12.13 -19.16 -14.07
CA SER A 73 -10.71 -19.13 -13.73
C SER A 73 -10.45 -18.46 -12.39
N PRO A 74 -9.47 -18.96 -11.61
CA PRO A 74 -8.99 -18.25 -10.44
C PRO A 74 -8.34 -16.93 -10.87
N SER A 75 -8.53 -15.90 -10.06
CA SER A 75 -7.94 -14.59 -10.30
C SER A 75 -6.98 -14.24 -9.18
N PHE A 76 -5.82 -13.71 -9.56
CA PHE A 76 -4.82 -13.19 -8.63
C PHE A 76 -5.34 -12.03 -7.76
N SER A 77 -6.26 -11.24 -8.32
CA SER A 77 -6.78 -10.06 -7.67
C SER A 77 -8.25 -9.87 -7.99
N GLY A 78 -9.01 -9.50 -7.00
CA GLY A 78 -10.41 -9.18 -7.19
C GLY A 78 -11.36 -10.40 -7.10
N GLY A 79 -10.92 -11.53 -6.53
CA GLY A 79 -11.68 -12.77 -6.41
C GLY A 79 -11.76 -13.54 -7.74
N ASN A 80 -12.14 -14.80 -7.68
CA ASN A 80 -12.24 -15.65 -8.85
C ASN A 80 -13.37 -15.20 -9.80
N PHE A 81 -13.25 -15.57 -11.06
CA PHE A 81 -14.35 -15.41 -12.02
C PHE A 81 -15.48 -16.36 -11.65
N SER A 82 -16.72 -15.94 -11.93
CA SER A 82 -17.86 -16.84 -11.78
C SER A 82 -17.79 -17.97 -12.82
N GLN A 83 -18.47 -19.08 -12.52
CA GLN A 83 -18.40 -20.32 -13.32
C GLN A 83 -18.64 -20.12 -14.80
N PHE A 84 -19.45 -19.15 -15.20
CA PHE A 84 -19.84 -18.89 -16.59
C PHE A 84 -19.28 -17.56 -17.11
N SER A 85 -18.20 -17.08 -16.55
CA SER A 85 -17.62 -15.80 -16.94
C SER A 85 -16.10 -15.86 -17.00
N SER A 86 -15.54 -15.30 -18.05
CA SER A 86 -14.10 -15.10 -18.25
C SER A 86 -13.74 -13.64 -18.41
N SER A 87 -14.70 -12.71 -18.29
CA SER A 87 -14.44 -11.28 -18.39
C SER A 87 -15.31 -10.50 -17.42
N ARG A 88 -14.77 -9.38 -16.92
CA ARG A 88 -15.52 -8.48 -16.05
C ARG A 88 -14.95 -7.06 -16.04
N PHE A 89 -15.83 -6.10 -15.86
CA PHE A 89 -15.46 -4.79 -15.35
C PHE A 89 -15.53 -4.81 -13.83
N MET A 90 -14.64 -4.07 -13.20
CA MET A 90 -14.62 -3.92 -11.74
C MET A 90 -14.03 -2.58 -11.34
N LEU A 91 -14.40 -2.12 -10.17
CA LEU A 91 -13.78 -0.98 -9.51
C LEU A 91 -12.69 -1.52 -8.57
N ARG A 92 -11.46 -1.55 -9.07
CA ARG A 92 -10.35 -2.12 -8.30
C ARG A 92 -10.06 -1.34 -7.02
N ARG A 93 -10.15 0.00 -7.10
CA ARG A 93 -9.98 0.92 -5.98
C ARG A 93 -10.80 2.19 -6.23
N ALA A 94 -11.42 2.69 -5.19
CA ALA A 94 -12.02 4.01 -5.16
C ALA A 94 -11.71 4.62 -3.78
N ARG A 95 -10.63 5.38 -3.70
CA ARG A 95 -10.08 5.85 -2.43
C ARG A 95 -10.37 7.31 -2.21
N VAL A 96 -10.79 7.61 -0.99
CA VAL A 96 -10.89 8.97 -0.47
C VAL A 96 -10.06 9.03 0.80
N LYS A 97 -9.17 10.00 0.86
CA LYS A 97 -8.30 10.27 2.02
C LYS A 97 -8.54 11.68 2.51
N ILE A 98 -8.72 11.80 3.81
CA ILE A 98 -8.91 13.06 4.53
C ILE A 98 -7.77 13.18 5.53
N ASP A 99 -6.95 14.21 5.36
CA ASP A 99 -5.88 14.57 6.26
C ASP A 99 -6.22 15.89 6.95
N TYR A 100 -6.23 15.90 8.28
CA TYR A 100 -6.35 17.12 9.08
C TYR A 100 -5.04 17.38 9.80
N VAL A 101 -4.44 18.53 9.53
CA VAL A 101 -3.14 18.94 10.07
C VAL A 101 -3.34 19.97 11.16
N LEU A 102 -2.95 19.65 12.39
CA LEU A 102 -2.95 20.62 13.49
C LEU A 102 -1.68 21.46 13.40
N PRO A 103 -1.78 22.77 13.10
CA PRO A 103 -0.62 23.61 12.92
C PRO A 103 0.10 23.85 14.25
N SER A 104 1.38 24.19 14.16
CA SER A 104 2.23 24.65 15.25
C SER A 104 2.68 26.09 14.99
N LYS A 105 3.25 26.73 16.01
CA LYS A 105 4.01 27.97 15.81
C LYS A 105 5.32 27.74 15.03
N SER A 106 5.82 26.49 15.01
CA SER A 106 6.97 26.10 14.20
C SER A 106 6.55 25.83 12.76
N ARG A 107 7.54 25.65 11.88
CA ARG A 107 7.33 25.27 10.47
C ARG A 107 6.65 23.90 10.31
N TYR A 108 6.74 23.03 11.32
CA TYR A 108 6.25 21.65 11.28
C TYR A 108 4.97 21.52 12.11
N PRO A 109 4.03 20.65 11.72
CA PRO A 109 2.77 20.48 12.43
C PRO A 109 2.98 19.88 13.83
N LYS A 110 1.99 20.05 14.71
CA LYS A 110 1.93 19.36 16.00
C LYS A 110 1.37 17.95 15.84
N ALA A 111 0.34 17.81 15.02
CA ALA A 111 -0.35 16.55 14.82
C ALA A 111 -0.91 16.46 13.40
N LEU A 112 -1.06 15.24 12.94
CA LEU A 112 -1.75 14.85 11.71
C LEU A 112 -2.76 13.78 12.07
N PHE A 113 -4.03 14.02 11.80
CA PHE A 113 -5.08 13.02 11.76
C PHE A 113 -5.30 12.61 10.30
N SER A 114 -5.30 11.32 10.02
CA SER A 114 -5.51 10.78 8.68
C SER A 114 -6.61 9.73 8.69
N PHE A 115 -7.55 9.86 7.76
CA PHE A 115 -8.63 8.91 7.53
C PHE A 115 -8.68 8.56 6.05
N GLN A 116 -8.68 7.28 5.71
CA GLN A 116 -8.78 6.79 4.34
C GLN A 116 -9.74 5.63 4.23
N ILE A 117 -10.63 5.70 3.27
CA ILE A 117 -11.53 4.62 2.87
C ILE A 117 -11.23 4.16 1.44
N ASP A 118 -11.58 2.91 1.17
CA ASP A 118 -11.60 2.31 -0.17
C ASP A 118 -13.03 1.81 -0.43
N ALA A 119 -13.79 2.49 -1.29
CA ALA A 119 -15.19 2.19 -1.61
C ALA A 119 -15.26 1.59 -3.01
N THR A 120 -15.59 0.30 -3.10
CA THR A 120 -15.73 -0.43 -4.36
C THR A 120 -17.12 -1.03 -4.47
N GLU A 121 -17.45 -1.66 -5.59
CA GLU A 121 -18.70 -2.42 -5.75
C GLU A 121 -18.87 -3.56 -4.72
N ARG A 122 -17.82 -3.90 -3.98
CA ARG A 122 -17.82 -4.96 -2.95
C ARG A 122 -18.06 -4.45 -1.54
N GLY A 123 -18.14 -3.13 -1.38
CA GLY A 123 -18.33 -2.48 -0.09
C GLY A 123 -17.28 -1.42 0.22
N VAL A 124 -17.33 -0.93 1.43
CA VAL A 124 -16.45 0.12 1.95
C VAL A 124 -15.54 -0.47 3.02
N ILE A 125 -14.24 -0.24 2.88
CA ILE A 125 -13.23 -0.69 3.83
C ILE A 125 -12.44 0.52 4.32
N VAL A 126 -12.28 0.64 5.64
CA VAL A 126 -11.36 1.62 6.23
C VAL A 126 -9.93 1.13 6.00
N ARG A 127 -9.10 1.99 5.42
CA ARG A 127 -7.69 1.68 5.11
C ARG A 127 -6.76 2.28 6.14
N ASP A 128 -6.87 3.58 6.37
CA ASP A 128 -6.06 4.30 7.34
C ASP A 128 -6.98 5.07 8.29
N MET A 129 -6.71 4.98 9.57
CA MET A 129 -7.34 5.78 10.62
C MET A 129 -6.35 5.94 11.76
N PHE A 130 -5.55 6.99 11.73
CA PHE A 130 -4.48 7.20 12.70
C PHE A 130 -4.27 8.66 13.07
N LEU A 131 -3.68 8.83 14.24
CA LEU A 131 -3.14 10.10 14.71
C LEU A 131 -1.60 10.00 14.72
N LYS A 132 -0.94 10.99 14.12
CA LYS A 132 0.51 11.16 14.20
C LYS A 132 0.82 12.45 14.96
N LEU A 133 1.56 12.32 16.04
CA LEU A 133 2.06 13.44 16.86
C LEU A 133 3.53 13.70 16.52
N PHE A 134 3.88 14.96 16.39
CA PHE A 134 5.25 15.38 16.07
C PHE A 134 5.87 16.09 17.27
N GLU A 135 7.12 15.76 17.56
CA GLU A 135 7.92 16.53 18.49
C GLU A 135 8.22 17.89 17.85
N THR A 136 7.95 18.98 18.61
CA THR A 136 7.98 20.35 18.07
C THR A 136 9.25 21.11 18.41
N LYS A 137 10.15 20.57 19.25
CA LYS A 137 11.39 21.24 19.66
C LYS A 137 12.49 21.03 18.62
N ASN A 138 12.82 19.79 18.32
CA ASN A 138 13.91 19.43 17.41
C ASN A 138 13.38 18.90 16.06
N ASN A 139 12.08 18.59 15.97
CA ASN A 139 11.42 18.06 14.76
C ASN A 139 12.10 16.81 14.21
N VAL A 140 12.51 15.91 15.10
CA VAL A 140 13.18 14.65 14.73
C VAL A 140 12.36 13.41 15.09
N LEU A 141 11.47 13.50 16.09
CA LEU A 141 10.69 12.39 16.57
C LEU A 141 9.21 12.57 16.23
N SER A 142 8.55 11.45 15.97
CA SER A 142 7.10 11.40 15.89
C SER A 142 6.56 10.07 16.41
N MET A 143 5.30 10.08 16.85
CA MET A 143 4.56 8.90 17.29
C MET A 143 3.29 8.79 16.45
N THR A 144 3.02 7.61 15.91
CA THR A 144 1.81 7.31 15.15
C THR A 144 1.03 6.23 15.90
N ALA A 145 -0.28 6.41 16.08
CA ALA A 145 -1.15 5.44 16.73
C ALA A 145 -2.46 5.30 15.96
N GLY A 146 -2.98 4.09 15.85
CA GLY A 146 -4.21 3.75 15.13
C GLY A 146 -4.01 2.67 14.09
N LEU A 147 -4.80 2.73 13.02
CA LEU A 147 -4.75 1.83 11.87
C LEU A 147 -3.93 2.48 10.76
N PHE A 148 -2.76 1.92 10.43
CA PHE A 148 -1.86 2.45 9.41
C PHE A 148 -0.95 1.38 8.82
N ALA A 149 -0.19 1.73 7.77
CA ALA A 149 0.72 0.80 7.10
C ALA A 149 1.89 0.40 8.01
N ARG A 150 2.16 -0.90 8.09
CA ARG A 150 3.28 -1.47 8.85
C ARG A 150 4.61 -1.07 8.21
N PRO A 151 5.63 -0.67 8.99
CA PRO A 151 6.91 -0.21 8.47
C PRO A 151 7.82 -1.39 8.05
N PHE A 152 7.44 -2.13 7.01
CA PHE A 152 8.22 -3.26 6.51
C PHE A 152 8.43 -3.17 5.00
N GLY A 153 9.69 -3.13 4.57
CA GLY A 153 10.05 -3.07 3.16
C GLY A 153 9.56 -1.82 2.43
N TYR A 154 9.94 -1.69 1.17
CA TYR A 154 9.53 -0.57 0.32
C TYR A 154 8.10 -0.74 -0.19
N GLU A 155 7.80 -1.90 -0.78
CA GLU A 155 6.56 -2.12 -1.52
C GLU A 155 5.30 -2.10 -0.63
N VAL A 156 5.42 -2.55 0.62
CA VAL A 156 4.31 -2.52 1.59
C VAL A 156 3.90 -1.08 1.90
N ASN A 157 4.87 -0.18 1.98
CA ASN A 157 4.65 1.24 2.26
C ASN A 157 4.35 2.08 1.02
N LEU A 158 4.57 1.54 -0.19
CA LEU A 158 4.30 2.26 -1.43
C LEU A 158 2.79 2.37 -1.67
N SER A 159 2.31 3.60 -1.77
CA SER A 159 0.91 3.85 -2.13
C SER A 159 0.60 3.25 -3.50
N SER A 160 -0.57 2.59 -3.61
CA SER A 160 -1.04 2.05 -4.89
C SER A 160 -1.27 3.10 -5.97
N ALA A 161 -1.30 4.36 -5.60
CA ALA A 161 -1.36 5.47 -6.53
C ALA A 161 -0.03 5.72 -7.28
N PHE A 162 1.09 5.24 -6.73
CA PHE A 162 2.44 5.48 -7.25
C PHE A 162 3.14 4.20 -7.73
N ARG A 163 2.43 3.08 -7.74
CA ARG A 163 2.97 1.83 -8.26
C ARG A 163 2.96 1.81 -9.77
N GLU A 164 3.99 1.24 -10.35
CA GLU A 164 4.09 0.98 -11.78
C GLU A 164 3.15 -0.17 -12.20
N THR A 165 2.80 -1.04 -11.26
CA THR A 165 1.89 -2.17 -11.48
C THR A 165 0.61 -2.02 -10.66
N PRO A 166 -0.54 -2.53 -11.13
CA PRO A 166 -1.80 -2.45 -10.39
C PRO A 166 -1.74 -3.11 -9.02
N GLU A 167 -0.95 -4.20 -8.90
CA GLU A 167 -0.84 -4.99 -7.68
C GLU A 167 0.59 -5.04 -7.17
N ARG A 168 0.75 -5.37 -5.88
CA ARG A 168 2.05 -5.68 -5.27
C ARG A 168 2.59 -7.02 -5.77
N GLY A 169 3.89 -7.19 -5.68
CA GLY A 169 4.54 -8.47 -5.94
C GLY A 169 3.96 -9.60 -5.08
N ARG A 170 3.98 -10.82 -5.62
CA ARG A 170 3.38 -11.99 -4.98
C ARG A 170 3.92 -12.24 -3.56
N MET A 171 5.23 -12.08 -3.38
CA MET A 171 5.86 -12.25 -2.07
C MET A 171 5.30 -11.28 -1.03
N SER A 172 5.20 -9.99 -1.37
CA SER A 172 4.64 -8.97 -0.47
C SER A 172 3.17 -9.25 -0.13
N GLN A 173 2.40 -9.82 -1.05
CA GLN A 173 1.00 -10.17 -0.81
C GLN A 173 0.86 -11.36 0.13
N ILE A 174 1.76 -12.36 0.04
CA ILE A 174 1.73 -13.57 0.86
C ILE A 174 2.25 -13.27 2.26
N LEU A 175 3.41 -12.61 2.37
CA LEU A 175 4.05 -12.34 3.67
C LEU A 175 3.34 -11.25 4.47
N MET A 176 2.72 -10.29 3.78
CA MET A 176 2.01 -9.16 4.38
C MET A 176 0.59 -9.03 3.79
N PRO A 177 -0.30 -10.02 4.03
CA PRO A 177 -1.69 -9.95 3.57
C PRO A 177 -2.39 -8.80 4.29
N GLY A 178 -2.68 -7.75 3.60
CA GLY A 178 -3.09 -6.49 4.23
C GLY A 178 -1.89 -5.72 4.78
N GLU A 179 -1.60 -4.58 4.18
CA GLU A 179 -0.44 -3.76 4.50
C GLU A 179 -0.56 -3.05 5.84
N ARG A 180 -1.78 -2.94 6.35
CA ARG A 180 -2.13 -2.15 7.53
C ARG A 180 -2.46 -3.01 8.72
N ASP A 181 -2.23 -2.44 9.89
CA ASP A 181 -2.58 -3.04 11.16
C ASP A 181 -2.81 -1.97 12.22
N ILE A 182 -3.49 -2.31 13.28
CA ILE A 182 -3.67 -1.45 14.44
C ILE A 182 -2.41 -1.54 15.31
N GLY A 183 -1.88 -0.37 15.67
CA GLY A 183 -0.67 -0.35 16.50
C GLY A 183 -0.21 1.06 16.87
N ILE A 184 0.99 1.09 17.42
CA ILE A 184 1.73 2.30 17.75
C ILE A 184 3.12 2.22 17.15
N MET A 185 3.60 3.33 16.60
CA MET A 185 4.92 3.41 15.97
C MET A 185 5.63 4.68 16.40
N PHE A 186 6.89 4.54 16.76
CA PHE A 186 7.81 5.65 17.01
C PHE A 186 8.74 5.78 15.81
N SER A 187 8.89 7.00 15.33
CA SER A 187 9.73 7.30 14.19
C SER A 187 10.76 8.36 14.55
N TYR A 188 12.02 8.06 14.26
CA TYR A 188 13.08 9.04 14.20
C TYR A 188 13.28 9.44 12.74
N GLU A 189 12.98 10.68 12.41
CA GLU A 189 13.08 11.19 11.04
C GLU A 189 13.35 12.70 11.09
N PRO A 190 14.61 13.15 11.07
CA PRO A 190 14.93 14.57 11.04
C PRO A 190 14.28 15.26 9.83
N GLN A 191 13.50 16.29 10.11
CA GLN A 191 12.77 17.04 9.07
C GLN A 191 13.64 18.13 8.43
N GLU A 192 14.63 18.60 9.15
CA GLU A 192 15.54 19.64 8.66
C GLU A 192 16.62 19.05 7.76
N LYS A 193 16.72 19.55 6.53
CA LYS A 193 17.76 19.11 5.56
C LYS A 193 19.19 19.32 6.04
N LYS A 194 19.41 20.30 6.92
CA LYS A 194 20.74 20.61 7.51
C LYS A 194 21.15 19.66 8.61
N HIS A 195 20.24 18.83 9.12
CA HIS A 195 20.55 17.87 10.16
C HIS A 195 21.52 16.80 9.65
N LYS A 196 22.56 16.46 10.44
CA LYS A 196 23.61 15.49 10.05
C LYS A 196 23.05 14.14 9.62
N LEU A 197 21.93 13.70 10.22
CA LEU A 197 21.24 12.44 9.91
C LEU A 197 19.95 12.65 9.11
N SER A 198 19.87 13.71 8.31
CA SER A 198 18.68 14.06 7.53
C SER A 198 18.27 12.99 6.53
N HIS A 199 19.20 12.13 6.10
CA HIS A 199 18.95 11.03 5.19
C HIS A 199 18.53 9.71 5.88
N ILE A 200 18.53 9.69 7.22
CA ILE A 200 18.18 8.48 7.98
C ILE A 200 16.75 8.62 8.50
N LYS A 201 16.01 7.52 8.39
CA LYS A 201 14.74 7.31 9.06
C LYS A 201 14.75 5.98 9.76
N VAL A 202 14.30 5.95 11.02
CA VAL A 202 14.13 4.72 11.80
C VAL A 202 12.70 4.66 12.28
N ASP A 203 12.02 3.57 11.99
CA ASP A 203 10.69 3.28 12.50
C ASP A 203 10.75 2.06 13.42
N ILE A 204 10.08 2.13 14.57
CA ILE A 204 9.90 1.03 15.53
C ILE A 204 8.43 1.01 15.90
N GLY A 205 7.73 -0.06 15.57
CA GLY A 205 6.29 -0.18 15.78
C GLY A 205 5.89 -1.49 16.44
N PHE A 206 4.82 -1.41 17.22
CA PHE A 206 4.14 -2.54 17.86
C PHE A 206 2.74 -2.62 17.29
N PHE A 207 2.37 -3.80 16.78
CA PHE A 207 1.11 -4.03 16.08
C PHE A 207 0.41 -5.28 16.60
N ASN A 208 -0.90 -5.38 16.41
CA ASN A 208 -1.66 -6.57 16.78
C ASN A 208 -1.24 -7.82 16.00
N GLY A 209 -0.70 -7.67 14.78
CA GLY A 209 -0.19 -8.78 13.98
C GLY A 209 -1.21 -9.40 13.02
N GLN A 210 -2.49 -9.11 13.16
CA GLN A 210 -3.57 -9.72 12.38
C GLN A 210 -3.87 -9.00 11.08
N GLY A 211 -3.44 -7.75 10.94
CA GLY A 211 -3.78 -6.89 9.82
C GLY A 211 -5.26 -6.52 9.79
N LEU A 212 -5.76 -6.11 8.61
CA LEU A 212 -7.16 -5.71 8.43
C LEU A 212 -8.15 -6.88 8.49
N SER A 213 -7.70 -8.12 8.49
CA SER A 213 -8.55 -9.30 8.53
C SER A 213 -9.02 -9.65 9.95
N GLY A 214 -8.34 -9.14 10.96
CA GLY A 214 -8.72 -9.33 12.36
C GLY A 214 -9.77 -8.33 12.79
N THR A 215 -10.90 -8.80 13.28
CA THR A 215 -11.94 -7.93 13.87
C THR A 215 -11.61 -7.53 15.29
N THR A 216 -10.94 -8.43 16.02
CA THR A 216 -10.47 -8.23 17.39
C THR A 216 -9.12 -8.90 17.56
N ASP A 217 -8.30 -8.39 18.46
CA ASP A 217 -7.08 -9.07 18.89
C ASP A 217 -7.48 -10.34 19.66
N PHE A 218 -7.10 -11.50 19.16
CA PHE A 218 -7.51 -12.80 19.71
C PHE A 218 -6.45 -13.46 20.61
N ASP A 219 -5.24 -12.86 20.61
CA ASP A 219 -4.13 -13.45 21.34
C ASP A 219 -3.23 -12.41 21.97
N ASP A 220 -2.76 -12.22 22.96
CA ASP A 220 -1.89 -11.19 23.53
C ASP A 220 -0.55 -10.97 22.81
N HIS A 221 -0.33 -11.63 21.67
CA HIS A 221 0.88 -11.44 20.88
C HIS A 221 0.86 -10.12 20.11
N LYS A 222 1.99 -9.42 20.15
CA LYS A 222 2.20 -8.21 19.37
C LYS A 222 3.41 -8.37 18.45
N ASP A 223 3.23 -7.94 17.21
CA ASP A 223 4.33 -7.86 16.25
C ASP A 223 5.20 -6.64 16.54
N LEU A 224 6.47 -6.86 16.78
CA LEU A 224 7.49 -5.80 16.73
C LEU A 224 8.01 -5.69 15.30
N ILE A 225 7.86 -4.52 14.70
CA ILE A 225 8.37 -4.23 13.35
C ILE A 225 9.32 -3.05 13.43
N THR A 226 10.51 -3.23 12.89
CA THR A 226 11.51 -2.16 12.81
C THR A 226 11.99 -1.97 11.39
N ARG A 227 12.27 -0.72 11.01
CA ARG A 227 12.85 -0.38 9.72
C ARG A 227 13.88 0.72 9.86
N LEU A 228 15.05 0.48 9.33
CA LEU A 228 16.06 1.51 9.06
C LEU A 228 16.03 1.82 7.57
N PHE A 229 15.81 3.08 7.22
CA PHE A 229 15.67 3.53 5.83
C PHE A 229 16.59 4.72 5.57
N ILE A 230 17.33 4.64 4.46
CA ILE A 230 18.11 5.73 3.91
C ILE A 230 17.25 6.44 2.87
N LYS A 231 16.83 7.66 3.18
CA LYS A 231 16.04 8.51 2.27
C LYS A 231 16.82 8.79 0.99
N PRO A 232 16.14 9.11 -0.13
CA PRO A 232 16.80 9.32 -1.40
C PRO A 232 17.97 10.30 -1.29
N TYR A 233 19.15 9.80 -1.63
CA TYR A 233 20.38 10.58 -1.76
C TYR A 233 20.67 10.80 -3.23
N SER A 234 20.76 12.07 -3.61
CA SER A 234 21.00 12.48 -4.99
C SER A 234 22.47 12.49 -5.31
N PHE A 235 22.88 11.72 -6.29
CA PHE A 235 24.21 11.72 -6.86
C PHE A 235 24.11 11.93 -8.38
N ASN A 236 24.47 13.10 -8.86
CA ASN A 236 24.29 13.52 -10.25
C ASN A 236 22.83 13.31 -10.71
N LYS A 237 22.64 12.48 -11.76
CA LYS A 237 21.33 12.11 -12.32
C LYS A 237 20.67 10.91 -11.64
N LEU A 238 21.21 10.43 -10.52
CA LEU A 238 20.73 9.27 -9.81
C LEU A 238 20.24 9.66 -8.41
N ASP A 239 19.09 9.12 -8.00
CA ASP A 239 18.66 9.07 -6.62
C ASP A 239 18.73 7.62 -6.14
N LEU A 240 19.51 7.39 -5.09
CA LEU A 240 19.66 6.11 -4.45
C LEU A 240 18.99 6.13 -3.08
N SER A 241 18.15 5.15 -2.80
CA SER A 241 17.56 4.94 -1.47
C SER A 241 17.46 3.45 -1.17
N GLY A 242 17.26 3.11 0.11
CA GLY A 242 17.14 1.71 0.48
C GLY A 242 16.95 1.55 1.98
N GLY A 243 16.62 0.34 2.41
CA GLY A 243 16.41 0.07 3.80
C GLY A 243 16.48 -1.40 4.17
N VAL A 244 16.56 -1.63 5.46
CA VAL A 244 16.45 -2.95 6.07
C VAL A 244 15.29 -2.96 7.04
N SER A 245 14.59 -4.09 7.11
CA SER A 245 13.41 -4.26 7.93
C SER A 245 13.48 -5.57 8.69
N TYR A 246 12.97 -5.58 9.89
CA TYR A 246 12.83 -6.76 10.72
C TYR A 246 11.44 -6.82 11.34
N LEU A 247 10.82 -7.98 11.28
CA LEU A 247 9.58 -8.30 11.97
C LEU A 247 9.80 -9.49 12.89
N ARG A 248 9.45 -9.31 14.15
CA ARG A 248 9.32 -10.37 15.14
C ARG A 248 7.90 -10.38 15.67
N GLY A 249 7.19 -11.46 15.38
CA GLY A 249 5.79 -11.62 15.77
C GLY A 249 5.41 -13.09 15.86
N GLY A 250 4.12 -13.33 15.77
CA GLY A 250 3.53 -14.66 15.85
C GLY A 250 2.07 -14.60 16.23
N TRP A 251 1.53 -15.74 16.58
CA TRP A 251 0.17 -15.88 17.10
C TRP A 251 0.06 -17.15 17.95
N LYS A 252 -0.98 -17.22 18.75
CA LYS A 252 -1.39 -18.44 19.44
C LYS A 252 -2.20 -19.32 18.51
N ASN A 253 -1.88 -20.61 18.46
CA ASN A 253 -2.60 -21.56 17.64
C ASN A 253 -4.01 -21.79 18.20
N GLY A 254 -5.02 -21.44 17.42
CA GLY A 254 -6.42 -21.74 17.72
C GLY A 254 -6.84 -23.16 17.37
N THR A 255 -5.93 -23.95 16.78
CA THR A 255 -6.16 -25.35 16.39
C THR A 255 -5.02 -26.24 16.83
N LYS A 256 -5.27 -27.54 16.89
CA LYS A 256 -4.22 -28.54 17.19
C LYS A 256 -3.29 -28.82 16.00
N TYR A 257 -3.64 -28.37 14.80
CA TYR A 257 -2.90 -28.67 13.59
C TYR A 257 -1.79 -27.65 13.34
N VAL A 258 -0.57 -28.13 13.32
CA VAL A 258 0.62 -27.35 12.94
C VAL A 258 1.24 -28.01 11.73
N TYR A 259 1.66 -27.21 10.74
CA TYR A 259 2.23 -27.67 9.50
C TYR A 259 3.70 -27.29 9.45
N GLU A 260 4.56 -28.28 9.27
CA GLU A 260 6.01 -28.08 9.13
C GLU A 260 6.47 -28.51 7.74
N SER A 261 7.53 -27.89 7.25
CA SER A 261 8.16 -28.32 6.01
C SER A 261 8.91 -29.63 6.24
N GLY A 262 8.62 -30.62 5.44
CA GLY A 262 9.28 -31.93 5.46
C GLY A 262 9.60 -32.45 4.06
N LYS A 263 10.18 -33.63 3.99
CA LYS A 263 10.42 -34.32 2.74
C LYS A 263 9.68 -35.66 2.72
N ALA A 264 9.07 -35.97 1.61
CA ALA A 264 8.52 -37.29 1.34
C ALA A 264 9.65 -38.29 1.06
N SER A 265 9.34 -39.59 1.06
CA SER A 265 10.29 -40.66 0.77
C SER A 265 10.91 -40.58 -0.62
N ASN A 266 10.24 -39.94 -1.57
CA ASN A 266 10.72 -39.66 -2.94
C ASN A 266 11.56 -38.36 -3.05
N GLY A 267 11.81 -37.65 -1.93
CA GLY A 267 12.59 -36.42 -1.88
C GLY A 267 11.79 -35.12 -2.12
N ASP A 268 10.51 -35.20 -2.45
CA ASP A 268 9.65 -34.03 -2.68
C ASP A 268 9.41 -33.26 -1.38
N ASN A 269 9.31 -31.94 -1.49
CA ASN A 269 8.94 -31.09 -0.37
C ASN A 269 7.45 -31.24 -0.08
N ILE A 270 7.12 -31.60 1.16
CA ILE A 270 5.74 -31.76 1.63
C ILE A 270 5.52 -30.97 2.91
N PHE A 271 4.26 -30.76 3.26
CA PHE A 271 3.88 -30.31 4.58
C PHE A 271 3.56 -31.53 5.47
N VAL A 272 4.29 -31.69 6.54
CA VAL A 272 4.00 -32.67 7.59
C VAL A 272 3.05 -32.02 8.59
N VAL A 273 1.99 -32.74 8.94
CA VAL A 273 0.96 -32.24 9.88
C VAL A 273 1.22 -32.85 11.25
N ASP A 274 1.48 -31.99 12.24
CA ASP A 274 1.39 -32.36 13.65
C ASP A 274 -0.04 -32.06 14.16
N SER A 275 -0.74 -33.07 14.63
CA SER A 275 -2.12 -32.97 15.14
C SER A 275 -2.20 -33.14 16.66
N SER A 276 -1.10 -32.92 17.37
CA SER A 276 -1.05 -33.03 18.83
C SER A 276 -1.92 -31.97 19.50
N MET A 277 -2.67 -32.39 20.51
CA MET A 277 -3.44 -31.47 21.36
C MET A 277 -2.57 -30.45 22.11
N ALA A 278 -1.28 -30.77 22.30
CA ALA A 278 -0.30 -29.84 22.90
C ALA A 278 -0.02 -28.59 22.05
N ASN A 279 -0.43 -28.58 20.79
CA ASN A 279 -0.28 -27.43 19.91
C ASN A 279 -1.35 -26.34 20.14
N LEU A 280 -2.48 -26.69 20.76
CA LEU A 280 -3.55 -25.71 21.05
C LEU A 280 -3.06 -24.69 22.09
N GLY A 281 -3.15 -23.41 21.77
CA GLY A 281 -2.67 -22.30 22.61
C GLY A 281 -1.14 -22.12 22.61
N LYS A 282 -0.38 -22.96 21.88
CA LYS A 282 1.05 -22.81 21.70
C LYS A 282 1.34 -21.64 20.76
N SER A 283 2.43 -20.92 21.00
CA SER A 283 2.85 -19.82 20.15
C SER A 283 3.53 -20.33 18.89
N SER A 284 3.08 -19.83 17.72
CA SER A 284 3.75 -20.00 16.43
C SER A 284 4.52 -18.73 16.08
N PRO A 285 5.86 -18.74 16.14
CA PRO A 285 6.66 -17.56 15.89
C PRO A 285 6.68 -17.20 14.41
N ARG A 286 6.77 -15.89 14.12
CA ARG A 286 6.91 -15.34 12.78
C ARG A 286 8.06 -14.33 12.76
N HIS A 287 9.08 -14.60 11.98
CA HIS A 287 10.23 -13.71 11.82
C HIS A 287 10.45 -13.42 10.35
N TYR A 288 10.49 -12.14 9.99
CA TYR A 288 10.80 -11.70 8.63
C TYR A 288 12.00 -10.76 8.65
N TYR A 289 12.88 -10.95 7.71
CA TYR A 289 13.99 -10.06 7.40
C TYR A 289 13.80 -9.54 5.99
N GLY A 290 13.94 -8.23 5.80
CA GLY A 290 13.78 -7.59 4.51
C GLY A 290 14.89 -6.60 4.23
N ALA A 291 15.33 -6.56 2.98
CA ALA A 291 16.19 -5.52 2.45
C ALA A 291 15.60 -5.01 1.14
N ASP A 292 15.68 -3.72 0.92
CA ASP A 292 15.23 -3.08 -0.31
C ASP A 292 16.19 -1.98 -0.75
N ALA A 293 16.33 -1.80 -2.06
CA ALA A 293 17.09 -0.73 -2.66
C ALA A 293 16.33 -0.17 -3.87
N GLN A 294 16.37 1.14 -4.04
CA GLN A 294 15.76 1.81 -5.17
C GLN A 294 16.78 2.72 -5.85
N LEU A 295 16.77 2.68 -7.16
CA LEU A 295 17.57 3.54 -8.04
C LEU A 295 16.60 4.29 -8.95
N LYS A 296 16.62 5.62 -8.90
CA LYS A 296 15.81 6.48 -9.75
C LYS A 296 16.69 7.36 -10.61
N LEU A 297 16.49 7.26 -11.92
CA LEU A 297 17.13 8.15 -12.89
C LEU A 297 16.34 9.48 -12.94
N LYS A 298 17.07 10.60 -12.90
CA LYS A 298 16.51 11.93 -13.15
C LYS A 298 16.64 12.25 -14.64
N HIS A 299 15.55 12.54 -15.26
CA HIS A 299 15.48 13.03 -16.63
C HIS A 299 15.71 14.53 -16.68
#